data_5baad39354dbbd171151ecdd634fa205
#
_entry.id   5baad39354dbbd171151ecdd634fa205
#
_cell.length_a   1.000
_cell.length_b   1.000
_cell.length_c   1.000
_cell.angle_alpha   90.00
_cell.angle_beta   90.00
_cell.angle_gamma   90.00
#
_symmetry.space_group_name_H-M   'P 1'
#
loop_
_entity.id
_entity.type
_entity.pdbx_description
1 polymer ?
#
loop_
_entity_poly.entity_id
_entity_poly.type
_entity_poly.pdbx_seq_one_letter_code
_entity_poly.pdbx_strand_id
1 'polypeptide(L)'
;MPKQLSHEKIIDKLRDDNHYYGDFGRQYISNSDIKILLSNIEQYGQKVKENENLAKGRYFHQLLLEPDKAKSFPICDVKTRSKEYKEFLEENNLEFALKTSEARDVELMVEWFMEKDNKKTIGIKEYLFDLGAKYEEPMVRELYEGVTPFKGKADVISRGMIIDLKTSSDVYKFAKNAPFFGYHTQAYIYNALFEMPMVFFVIGKERKQYGTISGDYYDVGIFNVSPEFIDRGREAVEHALVHYQDYFSEKAKKSIDEIVLKATL
;
A
#
# COMPACT_ATOMS: atom_id res chain seq x y z
N MET A 1 -34.28 -11.13 -1.49
CA MET A 1 -32.94 -10.90 -0.94
C MET A 1 -31.96 -10.92 -2.12
N PRO A 2 -31.07 -9.93 -2.30
CA PRO A 2 -30.05 -10.04 -3.32
C PRO A 2 -29.21 -11.27 -3.04
N LYS A 3 -28.91 -12.08 -4.07
CA LYS A 3 -28.07 -13.27 -3.93
C LYS A 3 -26.69 -12.83 -3.43
N GLN A 4 -26.28 -13.35 -2.28
CA GLN A 4 -24.94 -13.16 -1.76
C GLN A 4 -23.94 -13.67 -2.81
N LEU A 5 -22.97 -12.84 -3.20
CA LEU A 5 -21.95 -13.21 -4.20
C LEU A 5 -21.12 -14.37 -3.65
N SER A 6 -20.72 -15.29 -4.53
CA SER A 6 -19.72 -16.31 -4.15
C SER A 6 -18.37 -15.64 -3.87
N HIS A 7 -17.52 -16.29 -3.07
CA HIS A 7 -16.17 -15.79 -2.75
C HIS A 7 -15.37 -15.48 -4.02
N GLU A 8 -15.36 -16.35 -5.01
CA GLU A 8 -14.69 -16.15 -6.30
C GLU A 8 -15.16 -14.87 -7.00
N LYS A 9 -16.48 -14.63 -7.05
CA LYS A 9 -17.02 -13.41 -7.66
C LYS A 9 -16.68 -12.14 -6.89
N ILE A 10 -16.50 -12.24 -5.59
CA ILE A 10 -16.01 -11.12 -4.77
C ILE A 10 -14.57 -10.81 -5.15
N ILE A 11 -13.71 -11.83 -5.20
CA ILE A 11 -12.29 -11.69 -5.59
C ILE A 11 -12.18 -11.12 -7.01
N ASP A 12 -12.89 -11.68 -7.98
CA ASP A 12 -12.86 -11.18 -9.36
C ASP A 12 -13.26 -9.70 -9.45
N LYS A 13 -14.27 -9.31 -8.70
CA LYS A 13 -14.71 -7.92 -8.65
C LYS A 13 -13.67 -6.99 -8.02
N LEU A 14 -12.94 -7.46 -7.01
CA LEU A 14 -11.89 -6.70 -6.34
C LEU A 14 -10.58 -6.59 -7.15
N ARG A 15 -10.43 -7.30 -8.26
CA ARG A 15 -9.32 -7.08 -9.21
C ARG A 15 -9.41 -5.71 -9.88
N ASP A 16 -10.60 -5.20 -10.08
CA ASP A 16 -10.82 -3.84 -10.58
C ASP A 16 -10.61 -2.82 -9.45
N ASP A 17 -9.70 -1.86 -9.67
CA ASP A 17 -9.36 -0.82 -8.71
C ASP A 17 -10.56 0.06 -8.35
N ASN A 18 -11.47 0.32 -9.29
CA ASN A 18 -12.69 1.10 -9.02
C ASN A 18 -13.60 0.37 -8.02
N HIS A 19 -13.62 -0.96 -8.06
CA HIS A 19 -14.34 -1.75 -7.07
C HIS A 19 -13.55 -1.91 -5.78
N TYR A 20 -12.22 -2.10 -5.85
CA TYR A 20 -11.38 -2.31 -4.66
C TYR A 20 -11.36 -1.09 -3.75
N TYR A 21 -11.19 0.11 -4.33
CA TYR A 21 -11.14 1.38 -3.60
C TYR A 21 -12.50 2.09 -3.49
N GLY A 22 -13.49 1.67 -4.29
CA GLY A 22 -14.84 2.20 -4.30
C GLY A 22 -15.77 1.58 -3.24
N ASP A 23 -17.06 1.87 -3.35
CA ASP A 23 -18.08 1.47 -2.37
C ASP A 23 -18.17 -0.05 -2.14
N PHE A 24 -17.90 -0.84 -3.18
CA PHE A 24 -17.89 -2.30 -3.03
C PHE A 24 -16.75 -2.77 -2.11
N GLY A 25 -15.55 -2.24 -2.29
CA GLY A 25 -14.41 -2.61 -1.47
C GLY A 25 -14.46 -2.03 -0.06
N ARG A 26 -15.14 -0.89 0.14
CA ARG A 26 -15.32 -0.27 1.47
C ARG A 26 -16.19 -1.09 2.42
N GLN A 27 -16.86 -2.13 1.93
CA GLN A 27 -17.57 -3.10 2.77
C GLN A 27 -16.61 -4.02 3.55
N TYR A 28 -15.32 -3.96 3.30
CA TYR A 28 -14.29 -4.80 3.90
C TYR A 28 -13.26 -3.93 4.61
N ILE A 29 -12.76 -4.40 5.75
CA ILE A 29 -11.69 -3.73 6.51
C ILE A 29 -10.35 -3.96 5.80
N SER A 30 -9.57 -2.90 5.61
CA SER A 30 -8.22 -2.96 5.05
C SER A 30 -7.16 -2.56 6.07
N ASN A 31 -5.87 -2.78 5.77
CA ASN A 31 -4.78 -2.27 6.60
C ASN A 31 -4.81 -0.74 6.74
N SER A 32 -5.27 -0.01 5.72
CA SER A 32 -5.42 1.44 5.81
C SER A 32 -6.48 1.85 6.84
N ASP A 33 -7.57 1.09 6.93
CA ASP A 33 -8.61 1.32 7.92
C ASP A 33 -8.10 1.07 9.34
N ILE A 34 -7.33 -0.01 9.54
CA ILE A 34 -6.66 -0.30 10.82
C ILE A 34 -5.72 0.84 11.22
N LYS A 35 -4.92 1.37 10.30
CA LYS A 35 -4.04 2.52 10.57
C LYS A 35 -4.82 3.75 11.01
N ILE A 36 -5.95 4.03 10.39
CA ILE A 36 -6.83 5.15 10.74
C ILE A 36 -7.41 4.94 12.14
N LEU A 37 -7.92 3.77 12.43
CA LEU A 37 -8.46 3.42 13.75
C LEU A 37 -7.42 3.55 14.89
N LEU A 38 -6.13 3.34 14.59
CA LEU A 38 -5.03 3.49 15.54
C LEU A 38 -4.53 4.94 15.69
N SER A 39 -4.73 5.80 14.68
CA SER A 39 -4.13 7.13 14.65
C SER A 39 -5.14 8.28 14.76
N ASN A 40 -6.25 8.17 14.06
CA ASN A 40 -7.28 9.21 14.01
C ASN A 40 -8.65 8.60 13.69
N ILE A 41 -9.32 8.12 14.71
CA ILE A 41 -10.61 7.41 14.62
C ILE A 41 -11.68 8.22 13.85
N GLU A 42 -11.69 9.54 13.99
CA GLU A 42 -12.67 10.43 13.35
C GLU A 42 -12.58 10.38 11.81
N GLN A 43 -11.46 9.96 11.27
CA GLN A 43 -11.25 9.83 9.82
C GLN A 43 -11.64 8.45 9.26
N TYR A 44 -12.09 7.53 10.10
CA TYR A 44 -12.52 6.22 9.63
C TYR A 44 -13.68 6.34 8.63
N GLY A 45 -13.61 5.57 7.54
CA GLY A 45 -14.59 5.62 6.45
C GLY A 45 -14.46 6.84 5.50
N GLN A 46 -13.58 7.80 5.83
CA GLN A 46 -13.30 8.92 4.93
C GLN A 46 -12.29 8.53 3.85
N LYS A 47 -12.39 9.17 2.69
CA LYS A 47 -11.43 8.97 1.61
C LYS A 47 -10.07 9.58 1.97
N VAL A 48 -9.02 8.77 1.93
CA VAL A 48 -7.64 9.28 2.11
C VAL A 48 -7.29 10.15 0.92
N LYS A 49 -6.91 11.41 1.19
CA LYS A 49 -6.47 12.34 0.14
C LYS A 49 -5.13 11.89 -0.43
N GLU A 50 -5.07 11.86 -1.74
CA GLU A 50 -3.83 11.57 -2.44
C GLU A 50 -2.81 12.70 -2.26
N ASN A 51 -1.52 12.32 -2.22
CA ASN A 51 -0.41 13.25 -2.14
C ASN A 51 0.77 12.74 -2.95
N GLU A 52 1.79 13.57 -3.11
CA GLU A 52 2.99 13.26 -3.90
C GLU A 52 3.64 11.91 -3.53
N ASN A 53 3.77 11.61 -2.23
CA ASN A 53 4.40 10.38 -1.79
C ASN A 53 3.60 9.13 -2.14
N LEU A 54 2.28 9.20 -1.99
CA LEU A 54 1.36 8.11 -2.38
C LEU A 54 1.34 7.94 -3.89
N ALA A 55 1.28 9.06 -4.64
CA ALA A 55 1.29 9.04 -6.09
C ALA A 55 2.62 8.47 -6.66
N LYS A 56 3.78 8.88 -6.12
CA LYS A 56 5.09 8.31 -6.50
C LYS A 56 5.16 6.81 -6.20
N GLY A 57 4.67 6.38 -5.03
CA GLY A 57 4.60 4.96 -4.68
C GLY A 57 3.74 4.17 -5.66
N ARG A 58 2.53 4.64 -5.96
CA ARG A 58 1.62 4.01 -6.91
C ARG A 58 2.21 3.97 -8.32
N TYR A 59 2.84 5.06 -8.77
CA TYR A 59 3.47 5.10 -10.09
C TYR A 59 4.64 4.11 -10.19
N PHE A 60 5.45 3.99 -9.11
CA PHE A 60 6.50 2.97 -9.02
C PHE A 60 5.94 1.54 -9.17
N HIS A 61 4.87 1.21 -8.45
CA HIS A 61 4.21 -0.09 -8.57
C HIS A 61 3.70 -0.34 -9.99
N GLN A 62 3.01 0.64 -10.58
CA GLN A 62 2.47 0.50 -11.93
C GLN A 62 3.57 0.33 -12.99
N LEU A 63 4.66 1.09 -12.91
CA LEU A 63 5.78 0.94 -13.84
C LEU A 63 6.40 -0.46 -13.79
N LEU A 64 6.44 -1.09 -12.61
CA LEU A 64 7.03 -2.42 -12.43
C LEU A 64 6.04 -3.55 -12.72
N LEU A 65 4.81 -3.45 -12.24
CA LEU A 65 3.86 -4.57 -12.20
C LEU A 65 2.71 -4.44 -13.21
N GLU A 66 2.34 -3.22 -13.57
CA GLU A 66 1.20 -2.91 -14.43
C GLU A 66 1.57 -1.85 -15.49
N PRO A 67 2.57 -2.11 -16.37
CA PRO A 67 3.12 -1.09 -17.26
C PRO A 67 2.08 -0.46 -18.21
N ASP A 68 1.01 -1.17 -18.52
CA ASP A 68 -0.07 -0.60 -19.33
C ASP A 68 -0.87 0.46 -18.58
N LYS A 69 -1.11 0.29 -17.27
CA LYS A 69 -1.73 1.33 -16.45
C LYS A 69 -0.80 2.54 -16.27
N ALA A 70 0.50 2.31 -16.15
CA ALA A 70 1.48 3.39 -16.01
C ALA A 70 1.46 4.38 -17.18
N LYS A 71 1.12 3.94 -18.41
CA LYS A 71 1.02 4.81 -19.59
C LYS A 71 -0.05 5.90 -19.47
N SER A 72 -1.05 5.68 -18.65
CA SER A 72 -2.15 6.63 -18.38
C SER A 72 -2.05 7.29 -17.00
N PHE A 73 -0.90 7.18 -16.34
CA PHE A 73 -0.72 7.80 -15.03
C PHE A 73 -0.82 9.34 -15.14
N PRO A 74 -1.55 10.02 -14.23
CA PRO A 74 -1.75 11.45 -14.32
C PRO A 74 -0.46 12.22 -14.02
N ILE A 75 0.08 12.86 -15.06
CA ILE A 75 1.27 13.71 -15.01
C ILE A 75 0.91 15.08 -15.58
N CYS A 76 1.30 16.14 -14.88
CA CYS A 76 0.99 17.51 -15.26
C CYS A 76 2.20 18.43 -15.05
N ASP A 77 2.65 19.10 -16.10
CA ASP A 77 3.85 19.94 -16.08
C ASP A 77 3.59 21.39 -15.65
N VAL A 78 2.65 21.60 -14.75
CA VAL A 78 2.36 22.93 -14.19
C VAL A 78 2.56 22.94 -12.67
N LYS A 79 2.72 24.14 -12.11
CA LYS A 79 2.94 24.29 -10.67
C LYS A 79 1.71 23.85 -9.89
N THR A 80 1.86 22.97 -8.91
CA THR A 80 0.78 22.37 -8.09
C THR A 80 -0.14 23.37 -7.38
N ARG A 81 0.28 24.64 -7.22
CA ARG A 81 -0.55 25.70 -6.62
C ARG A 81 -1.13 26.66 -7.65
N SER A 82 -0.91 26.43 -8.95
CA SER A 82 -1.43 27.29 -10.00
C SER A 82 -2.91 27.02 -10.29
N LYS A 83 -3.54 27.98 -10.97
CA LYS A 83 -4.93 27.83 -11.44
C LYS A 83 -5.03 26.72 -12.49
N GLU A 84 -4.07 26.67 -13.39
CA GLU A 84 -3.98 25.68 -14.47
C GLU A 84 -3.87 24.24 -13.92
N TYR A 85 -3.17 24.03 -12.79
CA TYR A 85 -3.11 22.71 -12.14
C TYR A 85 -4.47 22.29 -11.59
N LYS A 86 -5.20 23.22 -10.97
CA LYS A 86 -6.56 22.93 -10.47
C LYS A 86 -7.52 22.62 -11.60
N GLU A 87 -7.47 23.41 -12.68
CA GLU A 87 -8.27 23.18 -13.89
C GLU A 87 -7.95 21.79 -14.49
N PHE A 88 -6.67 21.44 -14.60
CA PHE A 88 -6.25 20.10 -15.05
C PHE A 88 -6.83 18.97 -14.18
N LEU A 89 -6.81 19.10 -12.86
CA LEU A 89 -7.38 18.10 -11.95
C LEU A 89 -8.89 17.98 -12.13
N GLU A 90 -9.61 19.12 -12.23
CA GLU A 90 -11.06 19.17 -12.40
C GLU A 90 -11.47 18.54 -13.75
N GLU A 91 -10.83 18.93 -14.86
CA GLU A 91 -11.10 18.40 -16.20
C GLU A 91 -10.88 16.88 -16.32
N ASN A 92 -9.91 16.35 -15.57
CA ASN A 92 -9.58 14.93 -15.59
C ASN A 92 -10.18 14.14 -14.42
N ASN A 93 -11.00 14.78 -13.57
CA ASN A 93 -11.57 14.18 -12.36
C ASN A 93 -10.54 13.52 -11.46
N LEU A 94 -9.43 14.22 -11.20
CA LEU A 94 -8.29 13.76 -10.42
C LEU A 94 -8.19 14.51 -9.10
N GLU A 95 -7.63 13.86 -8.08
CA GLU A 95 -7.28 14.50 -6.81
C GLU A 95 -5.83 15.00 -6.78
N PHE A 96 -4.97 14.36 -7.55
CA PHE A 96 -3.55 14.66 -7.61
C PHE A 96 -2.94 14.20 -8.94
N ALA A 97 -1.95 14.92 -9.43
CA ALA A 97 -1.11 14.51 -10.56
C ALA A 97 0.35 14.79 -10.23
N LEU A 98 1.26 13.89 -10.65
CA LEU A 98 2.70 14.13 -10.53
C LEU A 98 3.15 15.21 -11.50
N LYS A 99 4.19 15.97 -11.12
CA LYS A 99 4.93 16.77 -12.09
C LYS A 99 5.79 15.88 -12.96
N THR A 100 6.10 16.35 -14.16
CA THR A 100 7.00 15.64 -15.08
C THR A 100 8.35 15.28 -14.43
N SER A 101 8.93 16.19 -13.63
CA SER A 101 10.18 15.92 -12.91
C SER A 101 10.03 14.84 -11.84
N GLU A 102 8.92 14.83 -11.11
CA GLU A 102 8.62 13.85 -10.07
C GLU A 102 8.37 12.45 -10.67
N ALA A 103 7.68 12.41 -11.81
CA ALA A 103 7.48 11.18 -12.57
C ALA A 103 8.81 10.65 -13.12
N ARG A 104 9.66 11.55 -13.66
CA ARG A 104 10.97 11.17 -14.19
C ARG A 104 11.91 10.60 -13.12
N ASP A 105 11.86 11.11 -11.89
CA ASP A 105 12.62 10.54 -10.76
C ASP A 105 12.21 9.07 -10.50
N VAL A 106 10.93 8.77 -10.58
CA VAL A 106 10.42 7.39 -10.40
C VAL A 106 10.80 6.50 -11.59
N GLU A 107 10.71 7.01 -12.81
CA GLU A 107 11.13 6.29 -14.02
C GLU A 107 12.62 5.93 -13.98
N LEU A 108 13.49 6.87 -13.61
CA LEU A 108 14.92 6.63 -13.46
C LEU A 108 15.22 5.55 -12.40
N MET A 109 14.46 5.54 -11.31
CA MET A 109 14.57 4.50 -10.29
C MET A 109 14.19 3.13 -10.84
N VAL A 110 13.12 3.04 -11.63
CA VAL A 110 12.67 1.79 -12.27
C VAL A 110 13.63 1.37 -13.38
N GLU A 111 14.09 2.29 -14.22
CA GLU A 111 15.11 2.02 -15.25
C GLU A 111 16.36 1.38 -14.63
N TRP A 112 16.88 1.99 -13.56
CA TRP A 112 18.02 1.45 -12.82
C TRP A 112 17.70 0.07 -12.21
N PHE A 113 16.53 -0.10 -11.61
CA PHE A 113 16.11 -1.38 -11.05
C PHE A 113 16.08 -2.48 -12.12
N MET A 114 15.61 -2.17 -13.32
CA MET A 114 15.44 -3.10 -14.43
C MET A 114 16.73 -3.36 -15.23
N GLU A 115 17.82 -2.63 -15.01
CA GLU A 115 19.09 -2.89 -15.67
C GLU A 115 19.48 -4.36 -15.58
N LYS A 116 19.82 -4.98 -16.73
CA LYS A 116 20.04 -6.41 -16.87
C LYS A 116 21.10 -6.96 -15.91
N ASP A 117 22.21 -6.25 -15.78
CA ASP A 117 23.37 -6.69 -15.01
C ASP A 117 23.45 -6.05 -13.61
N ASN A 118 22.34 -5.46 -13.13
CA ASN A 118 22.27 -4.85 -11.81
C ASN A 118 22.34 -5.92 -10.71
N LYS A 119 23.56 -6.10 -10.16
CA LYS A 119 23.83 -7.10 -9.11
C LYS A 119 23.01 -6.91 -7.83
N LYS A 120 22.54 -5.68 -7.56
CA LYS A 120 21.70 -5.41 -6.37
C LYS A 120 20.28 -5.87 -6.55
N THR A 121 19.78 -5.97 -7.78
CA THR A 121 18.37 -6.23 -8.06
C THR A 121 18.10 -7.57 -8.77
N ILE A 122 19.12 -8.22 -9.32
CA ILE A 122 18.97 -9.44 -10.13
C ILE A 122 18.24 -10.56 -9.36
N GLY A 123 18.62 -10.83 -8.12
CA GLY A 123 17.99 -11.87 -7.31
C GLY A 123 16.52 -11.56 -7.00
N ILE A 124 16.15 -10.30 -6.83
CA ILE A 124 14.76 -9.89 -6.60
C ILE A 124 13.95 -9.96 -7.88
N LYS A 125 14.52 -9.56 -9.01
CA LYS A 125 13.85 -9.68 -10.32
C LYS A 125 13.45 -11.13 -10.63
N GLU A 126 14.27 -12.09 -10.24
CA GLU A 126 13.94 -13.51 -10.39
C GLU A 126 12.70 -13.96 -9.61
N TYR A 127 12.42 -13.31 -8.47
CA TYR A 127 11.19 -13.55 -7.72
C TYR A 127 10.03 -12.74 -8.27
N LEU A 128 10.25 -11.46 -8.55
CA LEU A 128 9.19 -10.57 -9.03
C LEU A 128 8.63 -11.01 -10.38
N PHE A 129 9.49 -11.49 -11.28
CA PHE A 129 9.13 -11.85 -12.66
C PHE A 129 9.19 -13.35 -12.93
N ASP A 130 8.98 -14.17 -11.89
CA ASP A 130 8.84 -15.61 -12.03
C ASP A 130 7.61 -15.97 -12.89
N LEU A 131 7.70 -17.07 -13.66
CA LEU A 131 6.61 -17.49 -14.55
C LEU A 131 5.28 -17.76 -13.84
N GLY A 132 5.34 -18.12 -12.56
CA GLY A 132 4.16 -18.36 -11.71
C GLY A 132 3.73 -17.18 -10.86
N ALA A 133 4.38 -16.03 -11.01
CA ALA A 133 4.05 -14.85 -10.20
C ALA A 133 2.65 -14.33 -10.53
N LYS A 134 1.92 -13.92 -9.48
CA LYS A 134 0.64 -13.24 -9.57
C LYS A 134 0.80 -11.82 -9.07
N TYR A 135 0.20 -10.86 -9.75
CA TYR A 135 0.33 -9.44 -9.46
C TYR A 135 -1.00 -8.85 -9.03
N GLU A 136 -0.95 -7.90 -8.10
CA GLU A 136 -2.12 -7.17 -7.62
C GLU A 136 -3.27 -8.12 -7.23
N GLU A 137 -2.92 -9.19 -6.53
CA GLU A 137 -3.86 -10.26 -6.21
C GLU A 137 -4.71 -9.91 -4.99
N PRO A 138 -6.03 -9.74 -5.13
CA PRO A 138 -6.90 -9.45 -4.00
C PRO A 138 -7.25 -10.70 -3.21
N MET A 139 -7.50 -10.53 -1.92
CA MET A 139 -8.04 -11.55 -1.02
C MET A 139 -9.03 -10.92 -0.05
N VAL A 140 -10.05 -11.68 0.30
CA VAL A 140 -11.01 -11.36 1.37
C VAL A 140 -11.18 -12.55 2.29
N ARG A 141 -11.13 -12.33 3.59
CA ARG A 141 -11.35 -13.38 4.59
C ARG A 141 -11.89 -12.79 5.88
N GLU A 142 -12.75 -13.54 6.57
CA GLU A 142 -13.10 -13.29 7.95
C GLU A 142 -11.92 -13.69 8.84
N LEU A 143 -11.32 -12.72 9.54
CA LEU A 143 -10.20 -12.95 10.46
C LEU A 143 -10.65 -13.02 11.92
N TYR A 144 -11.79 -12.41 12.26
CA TYR A 144 -12.36 -12.37 13.60
C TYR A 144 -13.86 -12.59 13.52
N GLU A 145 -14.36 -13.49 14.35
CA GLU A 145 -15.79 -13.83 14.40
C GLU A 145 -16.66 -12.59 14.73
N GLY A 146 -17.67 -12.37 13.92
CA GLY A 146 -18.61 -11.25 14.08
C GLY A 146 -18.00 -9.86 13.77
N VAL A 147 -16.84 -9.82 13.14
CA VAL A 147 -16.23 -8.60 12.60
C VAL A 147 -16.35 -8.62 11.08
N THR A 148 -16.55 -7.45 10.49
CA THR A 148 -16.53 -7.29 9.03
C THR A 148 -15.27 -7.96 8.43
N PRO A 149 -15.41 -8.76 7.35
CA PRO A 149 -14.27 -9.43 6.73
C PRO A 149 -13.19 -8.46 6.29
N PHE A 150 -11.96 -8.91 6.33
CA PHE A 150 -10.80 -8.14 5.90
C PHE A 150 -10.52 -8.33 4.41
N LYS A 151 -9.99 -7.29 3.78
CA LYS A 151 -9.43 -7.35 2.42
C LYS A 151 -7.96 -6.94 2.40
N GLY A 152 -7.24 -7.50 1.45
CA GLY A 152 -5.88 -7.09 1.08
C GLY A 152 -5.67 -7.30 -0.41
N LYS A 153 -4.69 -6.61 -1.00
CA LYS A 153 -4.24 -6.83 -2.37
C LYS A 153 -2.72 -6.96 -2.33
N ALA A 154 -2.21 -8.17 -2.58
CA ALA A 154 -0.78 -8.45 -2.56
C ALA A 154 -0.14 -7.91 -3.83
N ASP A 155 0.93 -7.14 -3.73
CA ASP A 155 1.64 -6.59 -4.89
C ASP A 155 2.14 -7.73 -5.79
N VAL A 156 2.84 -8.72 -5.21
CA VAL A 156 3.30 -9.91 -5.90
C VAL A 156 3.17 -11.15 -5.01
N ILE A 157 2.62 -12.22 -5.55
CA ILE A 157 2.70 -13.55 -4.96
C ILE A 157 3.60 -14.39 -5.85
N SER A 158 4.72 -14.83 -5.34
CA SER A 158 5.70 -15.62 -6.07
C SER A 158 6.36 -16.66 -5.18
N ARG A 159 6.55 -17.88 -5.70
CA ARG A 159 7.23 -18.98 -5.01
C ARG A 159 6.74 -19.24 -3.58
N GLY A 160 5.43 -19.10 -3.35
CA GLY A 160 4.80 -19.33 -2.05
C GLY A 160 5.01 -18.25 -1.01
N MET A 161 5.37 -17.04 -1.41
CA MET A 161 5.49 -15.86 -0.53
C MET A 161 4.86 -14.62 -1.13
N ILE A 162 4.49 -13.69 -0.27
CA ILE A 162 4.06 -12.35 -0.63
C ILE A 162 5.29 -11.45 -0.66
N ILE A 163 5.48 -10.73 -1.75
CA ILE A 163 6.49 -9.68 -1.88
C ILE A 163 5.74 -8.35 -1.97
N ASP A 164 5.98 -7.49 -1.01
CA ASP A 164 5.38 -6.17 -0.94
C ASP A 164 6.45 -5.12 -1.24
N LEU A 165 6.20 -4.33 -2.26
CA LEU A 165 7.13 -3.33 -2.77
C LEU A 165 6.97 -2.02 -2.00
N LYS A 166 8.08 -1.46 -1.53
CA LYS A 166 8.07 -0.17 -0.83
C LYS A 166 9.14 0.77 -1.36
N THR A 167 8.79 2.04 -1.42
CA THR A 167 9.80 3.10 -1.58
C THR A 167 10.06 3.75 -0.24
N SER A 168 11.32 4.09 0.06
CA SER A 168 11.72 4.70 1.33
C SER A 168 12.67 5.88 1.10
N SER A 169 12.56 6.92 1.92
CA SER A 169 13.56 7.99 1.97
C SER A 169 14.89 7.53 2.58
N ASP A 170 14.84 6.48 3.41
CA ASP A 170 16.03 5.90 4.05
C ASP A 170 15.81 4.40 4.25
N VAL A 171 16.47 3.58 3.41
CA VAL A 171 16.36 2.12 3.46
C VAL A 171 16.96 1.55 4.75
N TYR A 172 18.02 2.17 5.28
CA TYR A 172 18.69 1.69 6.50
C TYR A 172 17.84 1.90 7.77
N LYS A 173 16.93 2.89 7.74
CA LYS A 173 15.98 3.11 8.84
C LYS A 173 14.64 2.42 8.65
N PHE A 174 14.45 1.70 7.54
CA PHE A 174 13.17 1.08 7.22
C PHE A 174 12.67 0.18 8.35
N ALA A 175 13.47 -0.76 8.83
CA ALA A 175 13.07 -1.69 9.90
C ALA A 175 12.65 -0.97 11.18
N LYS A 176 13.36 0.11 11.57
CA LYS A 176 13.02 0.92 12.74
C LYS A 176 11.68 1.65 12.55
N ASN A 177 11.43 2.15 11.34
CA ASN A 177 10.27 2.98 11.03
C ASN A 177 9.04 2.15 10.61
N ALA A 178 9.22 0.88 10.26
CA ALA A 178 8.16 0.01 9.76
C ALA A 178 6.91 -0.05 10.67
N PRO A 179 7.03 -0.15 12.01
CA PRO A 179 5.86 -0.11 12.89
C PRO A 179 5.12 1.23 12.85
N PHE A 180 5.83 2.35 12.76
CA PHE A 180 5.22 3.68 12.67
C PHE A 180 4.36 3.83 11.40
N PHE A 181 4.79 3.23 10.28
CA PHE A 181 4.03 3.22 9.04
C PHE A 181 2.92 2.14 8.98
N GLY A 182 2.74 1.36 10.05
CA GLY A 182 1.74 0.28 10.12
C GLY A 182 2.08 -0.92 9.22
N TYR A 183 3.38 -1.19 8.99
CA TYR A 183 3.79 -2.36 8.20
C TYR A 183 3.69 -3.66 9.01
N HIS A 184 3.74 -3.61 10.34
CA HIS A 184 3.47 -4.77 11.20
C HIS A 184 2.00 -5.21 11.11
N THR A 185 1.04 -4.26 11.09
CA THR A 185 -0.38 -4.57 10.89
C THR A 185 -0.63 -5.11 9.49
N GLN A 186 0.03 -4.55 8.46
CA GLN A 186 -0.03 -5.07 7.10
C GLN A 186 0.49 -6.50 7.04
N ALA A 187 1.66 -6.77 7.65
CA ALA A 187 2.27 -8.10 7.66
C ALA A 187 1.36 -9.15 8.30
N TYR A 188 0.75 -8.82 9.46
CA TYR A 188 -0.21 -9.70 10.10
C TYR A 188 -1.44 -9.97 9.24
N ILE A 189 -2.09 -8.91 8.74
CA ILE A 189 -3.32 -9.03 7.94
C ILE A 189 -3.04 -9.86 6.68
N TYR A 190 -1.95 -9.57 5.96
CA TYR A 190 -1.62 -10.27 4.72
C TYR A 190 -1.23 -11.73 4.97
N ASN A 191 -0.43 -12.00 6.02
CA ASN A 191 -0.16 -13.37 6.44
C ASN A 191 -1.45 -14.14 6.74
N ALA A 192 -2.40 -13.54 7.46
CA ALA A 192 -3.67 -14.17 7.79
C ALA A 192 -4.60 -14.33 6.58
N LEU A 193 -4.64 -13.36 5.65
CA LEU A 193 -5.46 -13.42 4.44
C LEU A 193 -4.97 -14.49 3.46
N PHE A 194 -3.68 -14.54 3.20
CA PHE A 194 -3.09 -15.37 2.15
C PHE A 194 -2.49 -16.69 2.67
N GLU A 195 -2.29 -16.81 3.98
CA GLU A 195 -1.62 -17.96 4.62
C GLU A 195 -0.21 -18.22 4.07
N MET A 196 0.50 -17.13 3.77
CA MET A 196 1.85 -17.16 3.17
C MET A 196 2.79 -16.24 3.94
N PRO A 197 4.10 -16.57 4.00
CA PRO A 197 5.10 -15.65 4.51
C PRO A 197 5.17 -14.39 3.64
N MET A 198 5.58 -13.28 4.26
CA MET A 198 5.69 -11.99 3.62
C MET A 198 7.10 -11.42 3.73
N VAL A 199 7.54 -10.73 2.70
CA VAL A 199 8.80 -9.99 2.66
C VAL A 199 8.55 -8.59 2.10
N PHE A 200 9.20 -7.59 2.70
CA PHE A 200 9.24 -6.24 2.12
C PHE A 200 10.48 -6.10 1.26
N PHE A 201 10.27 -5.77 -0.01
CA PHE A 201 11.33 -5.28 -0.86
C PHE A 201 11.28 -3.76 -0.89
N VAL A 202 12.38 -3.12 -0.54
CA VAL A 202 12.44 -1.67 -0.33
C VAL A 202 13.50 -1.07 -1.23
N ILE A 203 13.12 -0.02 -1.98
CA ILE A 203 14.04 0.78 -2.78
C ILE A 203 14.08 2.23 -2.25
N GLY A 204 15.28 2.79 -2.18
CA GLY A 204 15.50 4.19 -1.79
C GLY A 204 14.99 5.15 -2.85
N LYS A 205 14.34 6.24 -2.44
CA LYS A 205 13.86 7.30 -3.37
C LYS A 205 14.99 8.19 -3.87
N GLU A 206 16.09 8.26 -3.12
CA GLU A 206 17.21 9.13 -3.42
C GLU A 206 18.19 8.44 -4.38
N ARG A 207 18.45 9.10 -5.52
CA ARG A 207 19.49 8.70 -6.46
C ARG A 207 20.84 9.11 -5.90
N LYS A 208 21.76 8.16 -5.80
CA LYS A 208 23.11 8.34 -5.26
C LYS A 208 24.15 8.20 -6.37
N GLN A 209 25.30 8.83 -6.19
CA GLN A 209 26.43 8.73 -7.09
C GLN A 209 27.63 8.13 -6.37
N TYR A 210 28.31 7.19 -7.01
CA TYR A 210 29.50 6.54 -6.47
C TYR A 210 30.77 7.16 -7.09
N GLY A 211 31.30 8.19 -6.45
CA GLY A 211 32.54 8.83 -6.91
C GLY A 211 32.46 9.31 -8.36
N THR A 212 33.60 9.29 -9.08
CA THR A 212 33.69 9.73 -10.47
C THR A 212 33.59 8.61 -11.51
N ILE A 213 33.41 7.35 -11.11
CA ILE A 213 33.65 6.19 -12.00
C ILE A 213 32.44 5.32 -12.26
N SER A 214 31.41 5.35 -11.43
CA SER A 214 30.22 4.51 -11.62
C SER A 214 28.95 5.33 -11.70
N GLY A 215 28.01 4.85 -12.49
CA GLY A 215 26.71 5.49 -12.68
C GLY A 215 25.91 5.65 -11.38
N ASP A 216 24.78 6.27 -11.52
CA ASP A 216 23.84 6.45 -10.41
C ASP A 216 23.38 5.10 -9.84
N TYR A 217 23.08 5.07 -8.54
CA TYR A 217 22.51 3.89 -7.89
C TYR A 217 21.48 4.29 -6.85
N TYR A 218 20.66 3.30 -6.47
CA TYR A 218 19.69 3.42 -5.36
C TYR A 218 20.03 2.39 -4.28
N ASP A 219 19.72 2.72 -3.04
CA ASP A 219 19.76 1.73 -1.97
C ASP A 219 18.60 0.74 -2.14
N VAL A 220 18.87 -0.52 -1.83
CA VAL A 220 17.85 -1.56 -1.80
C VAL A 220 17.97 -2.39 -0.52
N GLY A 221 16.85 -2.89 -0.03
CA GLY A 221 16.79 -3.76 1.13
C GLY A 221 15.72 -4.82 0.98
N ILE A 222 16.01 -6.00 1.55
CA ILE A 222 15.04 -7.09 1.69
C ILE A 222 14.83 -7.29 3.18
N PHE A 223 13.58 -7.17 3.62
CA PHE A 223 13.23 -7.28 5.02
C PHE A 223 12.24 -8.43 5.21
N ASN A 224 12.76 -9.54 5.74
CA ASN A 224 11.93 -10.67 6.12
C ASN A 224 11.07 -10.29 7.33
N VAL A 225 9.83 -10.73 7.31
CA VAL A 225 8.90 -10.52 8.42
C VAL A 225 9.11 -11.63 9.45
N SER A 226 9.44 -11.25 10.69
CA SER A 226 9.60 -12.21 11.80
C SER A 226 8.26 -12.53 12.47
N PRO A 227 8.15 -13.68 13.18
CA PRO A 227 6.97 -14.00 13.98
C PRO A 227 6.63 -12.90 15.00
N GLU A 228 7.62 -12.32 15.67
CA GLU A 228 7.42 -11.24 16.65
C GLU A 228 6.86 -9.97 16.01
N PHE A 229 7.25 -9.69 14.75
CA PHE A 229 6.70 -8.57 13.99
C PHE A 229 5.24 -8.80 13.63
N ILE A 230 4.87 -10.03 13.30
CA ILE A 230 3.48 -10.46 13.05
C ILE A 230 2.66 -10.37 14.34
N ASP A 231 3.17 -10.85 15.48
CA ASP A 231 2.49 -10.80 16.77
C ASP A 231 2.19 -9.36 17.20
N ARG A 232 3.17 -8.46 17.07
CA ARG A 232 2.94 -7.03 17.29
C ARG A 232 1.89 -6.44 16.36
N GLY A 233 1.85 -6.91 15.11
CA GLY A 233 0.81 -6.54 14.15
C GLY A 233 -0.57 -7.01 14.59
N ARG A 234 -0.68 -8.24 15.09
CA ARG A 234 -1.92 -8.81 15.62
C ARG A 234 -2.44 -7.99 16.80
N GLU A 235 -1.59 -7.72 17.80
CA GLU A 235 -1.97 -6.93 18.98
C GLU A 235 -2.48 -5.53 18.58
N ALA A 236 -1.81 -4.89 17.61
CA ALA A 236 -2.23 -3.58 17.11
C ALA A 236 -3.58 -3.66 16.36
N VAL A 237 -3.81 -4.70 15.55
CA VAL A 237 -5.10 -4.91 14.87
C VAL A 237 -6.21 -5.16 15.89
N GLU A 238 -5.98 -6.01 16.90
CA GLU A 238 -6.95 -6.27 17.97
C GLU A 238 -7.32 -4.98 18.72
N HIS A 239 -6.33 -4.13 19.01
CA HIS A 239 -6.57 -2.82 19.61
C HIS A 239 -7.40 -1.90 18.71
N ALA A 240 -7.10 -1.84 17.41
CA ALA A 240 -7.90 -1.08 16.45
C ALA A 240 -9.36 -1.57 16.36
N LEU A 241 -9.57 -2.88 16.47
CA LEU A 241 -10.90 -3.48 16.42
C LEU A 241 -11.76 -3.14 17.65
N VAL A 242 -11.17 -2.84 18.80
CA VAL A 242 -11.91 -2.29 19.95
C VAL A 242 -12.57 -0.96 19.57
N HIS A 243 -11.79 -0.08 18.90
CA HIS A 243 -12.35 1.18 18.42
C HIS A 243 -13.39 0.98 17.33
N TYR A 244 -13.17 0.04 16.40
CA TYR A 244 -14.15 -0.30 15.38
C TYR A 244 -15.47 -0.77 16.00
N GLN A 245 -15.41 -1.67 16.98
CA GLN A 245 -16.58 -2.20 17.67
C GLN A 245 -17.32 -1.13 18.47
N ASP A 246 -16.59 -0.24 19.13
CA ASP A 246 -17.17 0.81 19.95
C ASP A 246 -17.92 1.87 19.14
N TYR A 247 -17.42 2.23 17.93
CA TYR A 247 -17.89 3.40 17.19
C TYR A 247 -18.50 3.12 15.81
N PHE A 248 -18.16 2.00 15.15
CA PHE A 248 -18.50 1.80 13.74
C PHE A 248 -19.20 0.48 13.41
N SER A 249 -19.22 -0.48 14.30
CA SER A 249 -19.92 -1.73 14.07
C SER A 249 -21.44 -1.51 14.13
N GLU A 250 -22.22 -2.46 13.58
CA GLU A 250 -23.69 -2.45 13.71
C GLU A 250 -24.19 -2.43 15.16
N LYS A 251 -23.34 -2.86 16.10
CA LYS A 251 -23.62 -2.90 17.54
C LYS A 251 -22.94 -1.77 18.31
N ALA A 252 -22.42 -0.75 17.61
CA ALA A 252 -21.72 0.36 18.23
C ALA A 252 -22.61 1.07 19.28
N LYS A 253 -22.00 1.37 20.44
CA LYS A 253 -22.71 1.99 21.58
C LYS A 253 -22.28 3.44 21.81
N LYS A 254 -21.22 3.88 21.14
CA LYS A 254 -20.61 5.21 21.30
C LYS A 254 -20.75 6.02 20.01
N SER A 255 -20.93 7.32 20.16
CA SER A 255 -20.86 8.27 19.04
C SER A 255 -19.44 8.80 18.85
N ILE A 256 -19.08 9.12 17.61
CA ILE A 256 -17.81 9.78 17.28
C ILE A 256 -17.69 11.12 18.02
N ASP A 257 -18.79 11.84 18.20
CA ASP A 257 -18.83 13.13 18.91
C ASP A 257 -18.48 13.02 20.39
N GLU A 258 -18.43 11.80 20.94
CA GLU A 258 -18.04 11.51 22.33
C GLU A 258 -16.54 11.25 22.50
N ILE A 259 -15.77 11.28 21.40
CA ILE A 259 -14.34 11.02 21.45
C ILE A 259 -13.64 12.21 22.16
N VAL A 260 -13.04 11.91 23.29
CA VAL A 260 -12.22 12.87 24.04
C VAL A 260 -10.80 12.31 24.13
N LEU A 261 -9.85 13.02 23.54
CA LEU A 261 -8.42 12.68 23.69
C LEU A 261 -7.98 12.97 25.11
N LYS A 262 -7.60 11.91 25.84
CA LYS A 262 -6.98 12.04 27.17
C LYS A 262 -5.52 11.63 27.06
N ALA A 263 -4.62 12.56 27.34
CA ALA A 263 -3.17 12.29 27.37
C ALA A 263 -2.57 12.86 28.65
N THR A 264 -1.56 12.18 29.18
CA THR A 264 -0.67 12.72 30.23
C THR A 264 0.63 13.13 29.54
N LEU A 265 1.04 14.39 29.74
CA LEU A 265 2.29 14.93 29.18
C LEU A 265 3.45 14.68 30.14
#